data_344fd17224f6aae319e759b39b4ba23e
#
_entry.id   344fd17224f6aae319e759b39b4ba23e
#
_cell.length_a   1.000
_cell.length_b   1.000
_cell.length_c   1.000
_cell.angle_alpha   90.00
_cell.angle_beta   90.00
_cell.angle_gamma   90.00
#
_symmetry.space_group_name_H-M   'P 1'
#
loop_
_entity.id
_entity.type
_entity.pdbx_description
1 polymer ?
#
loop_
_entity_poly.entity_id
_entity_poly.type
_entity_poly.pdbx_seq_one_letter_code
_entity_poly.pdbx_strand_id
1 'polypeptide(L)'
;DILHHLALPLLSLTIIQLAGYTMIMRAPTIDILGEDFIVTARAKGLSRKRVLFKHAVRPAMLPVVTILAISIGSIIGGALITETVFSYPGTGKLLYEAINMTDYPLMLGIFFYITVLTLVMMFITEILYAYLDPRIRSEW
;
A
#
# COMPACT_ATOMS: atom_id res chain seq x y z
N ASP A 1 -21.31 18.28 1.66
CA ASP A 1 -20.15 19.09 2.11
C ASP A 1 -18.96 18.30 2.65
N ILE A 2 -19.16 17.06 3.18
CA ILE A 2 -18.07 16.18 3.67
C ILE A 2 -17.08 15.86 2.54
N LEU A 3 -17.55 15.63 1.33
CA LEU A 3 -16.71 15.33 0.17
C LEU A 3 -15.76 16.49 -0.20
N HIS A 4 -16.18 17.72 -0.03
CA HIS A 4 -15.33 18.90 -0.27
C HIS A 4 -14.19 19.01 0.73
N HIS A 5 -14.44 18.69 2.01
CA HIS A 5 -13.42 18.73 3.05
C HIS A 5 -12.43 17.54 2.96
N LEU A 6 -12.86 16.43 2.37
CA LEU A 6 -12.01 15.26 2.11
C LEU A 6 -11.15 15.42 0.85
N ALA A 7 -11.54 16.24 -0.11
CA ALA A 7 -10.88 16.31 -1.41
C ALA A 7 -9.40 16.73 -1.30
N LEU A 8 -9.07 17.75 -0.55
CA LEU A 8 -7.70 18.25 -0.39
C LEU A 8 -6.79 17.26 0.38
N PRO A 9 -7.21 16.72 1.54
CA PRO A 9 -6.45 15.69 2.23
C PRO A 9 -6.18 14.45 1.36
N LEU A 10 -7.21 13.96 0.67
CA LEU A 10 -7.09 12.81 -0.22
C LEU A 10 -6.15 13.07 -1.40
N LEU A 11 -6.24 14.23 -2.04
CA LEU A 11 -5.34 14.60 -3.14
C LEU A 11 -3.89 14.67 -2.67
N SER A 12 -3.62 15.31 -1.53
CA SER A 12 -2.26 15.44 -1.01
C SER A 12 -1.65 14.06 -0.70
N LEU A 13 -2.38 13.19 -0.01
CA LEU A 13 -1.94 11.83 0.30
C LEU A 13 -1.77 11.00 -0.98
N THR A 14 -2.68 11.11 -1.93
CA THR A 14 -2.62 10.36 -3.19
C THR A 14 -1.38 10.72 -4.01
N ILE A 15 -1.05 12.00 -4.13
CA ILE A 15 0.12 12.46 -4.89
C ILE A 15 1.41 11.94 -4.27
N ILE A 16 1.55 12.03 -2.95
CA ILE A 16 2.72 11.53 -2.23
C ILE A 16 2.86 10.01 -2.42
N GLN A 17 1.77 9.28 -2.26
CA GLN A 17 1.77 7.83 -2.42
C GLN A 17 2.07 7.38 -3.86
N LEU A 18 1.50 8.04 -4.87
CA LEU A 18 1.77 7.74 -6.27
C LEU A 18 3.26 7.85 -6.62
N ALA A 19 3.95 8.88 -6.11
CA ALA A 19 5.39 9.02 -6.32
C ALA A 19 6.16 7.83 -5.74
N GLY A 20 5.84 7.44 -4.50
CA GLY A 20 6.45 6.29 -3.83
C GLY A 20 6.21 4.97 -4.58
N TYR A 21 4.96 4.67 -4.94
CA TYR A 21 4.64 3.44 -5.67
C TYR A 21 5.28 3.36 -7.05
N THR A 22 5.39 4.50 -7.74
CA THR A 22 6.06 4.55 -9.05
C THR A 22 7.53 4.18 -8.92
N MET A 23 8.22 4.66 -7.91
CA MET A 23 9.62 4.34 -7.66
C MET A 23 9.81 2.86 -7.27
N ILE A 24 8.97 2.35 -6.38
CA ILE A 24 9.04 0.97 -5.91
C ILE A 24 8.77 -0.02 -7.05
N MET A 25 7.84 0.27 -7.94
CA MET A 25 7.49 -0.60 -9.06
C MET A 25 8.54 -0.58 -10.19
N ARG A 26 9.34 0.48 -10.28
CA ARG A 26 10.29 0.67 -11.37
C ARG A 26 11.38 -0.41 -11.39
N ALA A 27 12.05 -0.65 -10.26
CA ALA A 27 13.16 -1.60 -10.21
C ALA A 27 12.72 -3.04 -10.52
N PRO A 28 11.72 -3.65 -9.85
CA PRO A 28 11.25 -4.99 -10.18
C PRO A 28 10.77 -5.12 -11.64
N THR A 29 10.15 -4.06 -12.19
CA THR A 29 9.69 -4.11 -13.58
C THR A 29 10.88 -4.17 -14.55
N ILE A 30 11.96 -3.44 -14.29
CA ILE A 30 13.17 -3.45 -15.12
C ILE A 30 13.84 -4.83 -15.03
N ASP A 31 14.00 -5.36 -13.82
CA ASP A 31 14.62 -6.65 -13.57
C ASP A 31 13.87 -7.77 -14.31
N ILE A 32 12.55 -7.81 -14.18
CA ILE A 32 11.71 -8.81 -14.84
C ILE A 32 11.75 -8.66 -16.37
N LEU A 33 11.86 -7.46 -16.91
CA LEU A 33 11.99 -7.25 -18.36
C LEU A 33 13.31 -7.79 -18.95
N GLY A 34 14.30 -8.03 -18.09
CA GLY A 34 15.57 -8.69 -18.43
C GLY A 34 15.56 -10.21 -18.38
N GLU A 35 14.50 -10.82 -17.81
CA GLU A 35 14.39 -12.26 -17.63
C GLU A 35 14.20 -13.05 -18.93
N ASP A 36 14.75 -14.27 -19.00
CA ASP A 36 14.73 -15.15 -20.18
C ASP A 36 13.32 -15.49 -20.69
N PHE A 37 12.33 -15.60 -19.78
CA PHE A 37 10.96 -15.84 -20.20
C PHE A 37 10.34 -14.67 -20.97
N ILE A 38 10.79 -13.44 -20.72
CA ILE A 38 10.38 -12.26 -21.48
C ILE A 38 10.99 -12.29 -22.88
N VAL A 39 12.27 -12.70 -22.99
CA VAL A 39 12.93 -12.89 -24.28
C VAL A 39 12.17 -13.94 -25.10
N THR A 40 11.83 -15.07 -24.46
CA THR A 40 11.05 -16.13 -25.09
C THR A 40 9.66 -15.65 -25.53
N ALA A 41 8.99 -14.86 -24.73
CA ALA A 41 7.68 -14.29 -25.08
C ALA A 41 7.75 -13.35 -26.28
N ARG A 42 8.84 -12.57 -26.39
CA ARG A 42 9.10 -11.71 -27.57
C ARG A 42 9.43 -12.54 -28.81
N ALA A 43 10.23 -13.59 -28.68
CA ALA A 43 10.56 -14.50 -29.77
C ALA A 43 9.32 -15.21 -30.34
N LYS A 44 8.29 -15.46 -29.51
CA LYS A 44 6.98 -15.99 -29.94
C LYS A 44 6.10 -14.94 -30.66
N GLY A 45 6.61 -13.76 -30.93
CA GLY A 45 5.90 -12.71 -31.68
C GLY A 45 4.83 -11.96 -30.87
N LEU A 46 4.83 -12.05 -29.53
CA LEU A 46 3.88 -11.31 -28.71
C LEU A 46 4.16 -9.81 -28.77
N SER A 47 3.10 -9.00 -28.90
CA SER A 47 3.22 -7.56 -28.94
C SER A 47 3.81 -7.02 -27.62
N ARG A 48 4.60 -5.94 -27.73
CA ARG A 48 5.27 -5.28 -26.58
C ARG A 48 4.32 -4.97 -25.43
N LYS A 49 3.11 -4.52 -25.72
CA LYS A 49 2.07 -4.24 -24.69
C LYS A 49 1.64 -5.52 -23.98
N ARG A 50 1.44 -6.61 -24.71
CA ARG A 50 1.04 -7.90 -24.11
C ARG A 50 2.14 -8.48 -23.23
N VAL A 51 3.40 -8.41 -23.66
CA VAL A 51 4.56 -8.81 -22.86
C VAL A 51 4.64 -7.99 -21.59
N LEU A 52 4.52 -6.67 -21.68
CA LEU A 52 4.58 -5.79 -20.53
C LEU A 52 3.46 -6.08 -19.52
N PHE A 53 2.19 -6.00 -19.93
CA PHE A 53 1.06 -6.07 -18.99
C PHE A 53 0.77 -7.48 -18.50
N LYS A 54 0.96 -8.52 -19.32
CA LYS A 54 0.62 -9.89 -18.94
C LYS A 54 1.80 -10.64 -18.29
N HIS A 55 3.03 -10.36 -18.71
CA HIS A 55 4.20 -11.14 -18.29
C HIS A 55 5.13 -10.37 -17.35
N ALA A 56 5.28 -9.04 -17.50
CA ALA A 56 6.19 -8.27 -16.65
C ALA A 56 5.49 -7.61 -15.45
N VAL A 57 4.37 -6.93 -15.67
CA VAL A 57 3.68 -6.17 -14.61
C VAL A 57 3.16 -7.10 -13.51
N ARG A 58 2.60 -8.26 -13.85
CA ARG A 58 2.01 -9.16 -12.87
C ARG A 58 2.99 -9.63 -11.78
N PRO A 59 4.18 -10.18 -12.10
CA PRO A 59 5.16 -10.51 -11.07
C PRO A 59 5.80 -9.27 -10.42
N ALA A 60 5.93 -8.14 -11.14
CA ALA A 60 6.44 -6.89 -10.58
C ALA A 60 5.49 -6.25 -9.55
N MET A 61 4.21 -6.60 -9.56
CA MET A 61 3.25 -6.11 -8.58
C MET A 61 3.37 -6.75 -7.18
N LEU A 62 4.02 -7.90 -7.05
CA LEU A 62 4.13 -8.59 -5.77
C LEU A 62 4.63 -7.67 -4.64
N PRO A 63 5.79 -6.99 -4.73
CA PRO A 63 6.24 -6.09 -3.68
C PRO A 63 5.30 -4.87 -3.50
N VAL A 64 4.64 -4.43 -4.56
CA VAL A 64 3.69 -3.30 -4.47
C VAL A 64 2.44 -3.66 -3.67
N VAL A 65 1.91 -4.88 -3.84
CA VAL A 65 0.76 -5.37 -3.08
C VAL A 65 1.06 -5.41 -1.58
N THR A 66 2.27 -5.81 -1.18
CA THR A 66 2.70 -5.77 0.24
C THR A 66 2.66 -4.38 0.80
N ILE A 67 3.30 -3.46 0.08
CA ILE A 67 3.41 -2.08 0.53
C ILE A 67 2.04 -1.42 0.55
N LEU A 68 1.17 -1.70 -0.43
CA LEU A 68 -0.22 -1.24 -0.43
C LEU A 68 -0.97 -1.70 0.81
N ALA A 69 -0.85 -2.97 1.18
CA ALA A 69 -1.56 -3.49 2.34
C ALA A 69 -1.08 -2.87 3.66
N ILE A 70 0.25 -2.73 3.83
CA ILE A 70 0.83 -2.03 4.97
C ILE A 70 0.37 -0.56 4.98
N SER A 71 0.35 0.09 3.81
CA SER A 71 -0.07 1.49 3.68
C SER A 71 -1.55 1.67 4.01
N ILE A 72 -2.43 0.74 3.63
CA ILE A 72 -3.84 0.81 4.01
C ILE A 72 -3.98 0.73 5.54
N GLY A 73 -3.23 -0.17 6.20
CA GLY A 73 -3.19 -0.26 7.66
C GLY A 73 -2.75 1.07 8.30
N SER A 74 -1.71 1.70 7.76
CA SER A 74 -1.21 2.98 8.27
C SER A 74 -2.15 4.16 8.00
N ILE A 75 -2.84 4.18 6.86
CA ILE A 75 -3.83 5.23 6.54
C ILE A 75 -5.02 5.16 7.49
N ILE A 76 -5.51 3.95 7.79
CA ILE A 76 -6.62 3.77 8.75
C ILE A 76 -6.15 4.11 10.17
N GLY A 77 -4.86 3.87 10.49
CA GLY A 77 -4.23 4.30 11.73
C GLY A 77 -4.15 5.83 11.91
N GLY A 78 -4.37 6.58 10.84
CA GLY A 78 -4.45 8.03 10.82
C GLY A 78 -3.20 8.71 10.24
N ALA A 79 -3.46 9.69 9.40
CA ALA A 79 -2.44 10.60 8.87
C ALA A 79 -2.35 11.84 9.76
N LEU A 80 -1.71 11.72 10.93
CA LEU A 80 -1.68 12.72 11.99
C LEU A 80 -1.44 14.16 11.47
N ILE A 81 -0.41 14.34 10.67
CA ILE A 81 -0.06 15.67 10.14
C ILE A 81 -1.15 16.18 9.20
N THR A 82 -1.60 15.35 8.26
CA THR A 82 -2.62 15.73 7.28
C THR A 82 -3.95 16.05 7.97
N GLU A 83 -4.39 15.19 8.88
CA GLU A 83 -5.63 15.39 9.63
C GLU A 83 -5.59 16.64 10.49
N THR A 84 -4.44 16.92 11.13
CA THR A 84 -4.27 18.13 11.93
C THR A 84 -4.27 19.40 11.08
N VAL A 85 -3.52 19.41 9.96
CA VAL A 85 -3.42 20.56 9.05
C VAL A 85 -4.77 20.89 8.42
N PHE A 86 -5.50 19.87 7.97
CA PHE A 86 -6.82 20.08 7.35
C PHE A 86 -7.97 20.07 8.37
N SER A 87 -7.67 20.02 9.67
CA SER A 87 -8.66 19.95 10.77
C SER A 87 -9.70 18.84 10.59
N TYR A 88 -9.31 17.73 9.96
CA TYR A 88 -10.17 16.58 9.73
C TYR A 88 -10.27 15.72 11.00
N PRO A 89 -11.48 15.34 11.45
CA PRO A 89 -11.66 14.52 12.65
C PRO A 89 -11.32 13.04 12.37
N GLY A 90 -10.04 12.69 12.46
CA GLY A 90 -9.53 11.34 12.26
C GLY A 90 -8.77 10.82 13.48
N THR A 91 -8.31 9.57 13.38
CA THR A 91 -7.57 8.88 14.46
C THR A 91 -6.23 9.55 14.77
N GLY A 92 -5.55 10.09 13.76
CA GLY A 92 -4.30 10.80 13.94
C GLY A 92 -4.48 12.10 14.71
N LYS A 93 -5.52 12.88 14.38
CA LYS A 93 -5.86 14.09 15.13
C LYS A 93 -6.24 13.77 16.57
N LEU A 94 -7.05 12.72 16.78
CA LEU A 94 -7.42 12.26 18.13
C LEU A 94 -6.18 11.86 18.93
N LEU A 95 -5.21 11.19 18.33
CA LEU A 95 -3.93 10.87 18.97
C LEU A 95 -3.16 12.14 19.34
N TYR A 96 -3.09 13.11 18.43
CA TYR A 96 -2.44 14.39 18.70
C TYR A 96 -3.08 15.13 19.89
N GLU A 97 -4.39 15.15 19.96
CA GLU A 97 -5.12 15.75 21.08
C GLU A 97 -4.86 14.99 22.39
N ALA A 98 -4.87 13.66 22.39
CA ALA A 98 -4.55 12.82 23.53
C ALA A 98 -3.12 13.09 24.06
N ILE A 99 -2.15 13.26 23.16
CA ILE A 99 -0.76 13.59 23.52
C ILE A 99 -0.71 14.96 24.22
N ASN A 100 -1.37 15.97 23.66
CA ASN A 100 -1.36 17.32 24.24
C ASN A 100 -2.08 17.38 25.60
N MET A 101 -3.11 16.55 25.80
CA MET A 101 -3.84 16.44 27.08
C MET A 101 -3.18 15.48 28.07
N THR A 102 -2.10 14.81 27.66
CA THR A 102 -1.40 13.79 28.46
C THR A 102 -2.35 12.66 28.91
N ASP A 103 -3.34 12.33 28.04
CA ASP A 103 -4.32 11.26 28.31
C ASP A 103 -3.76 9.89 27.90
N TYR A 104 -3.00 9.28 28.83
CA TYR A 104 -2.38 7.98 28.62
C TYR A 104 -3.38 6.85 28.30
N PRO A 105 -4.54 6.72 28.96
CA PRO A 105 -5.54 5.70 28.63
C PRO A 105 -6.01 5.81 27.18
N LEU A 106 -6.30 7.01 26.69
CA LEU A 106 -6.73 7.24 25.32
C LEU A 106 -5.61 6.94 24.32
N MET A 107 -4.37 7.38 24.62
CA MET A 107 -3.21 7.07 23.80
C MET A 107 -3.00 5.55 23.63
N LEU A 108 -3.04 4.81 24.72
CA LEU A 108 -2.90 3.35 24.73
C LEU A 108 -4.02 2.67 23.92
N GLY A 109 -5.25 3.16 24.05
CA GLY A 109 -6.40 2.67 23.29
C GLY A 109 -6.21 2.87 21.78
N ILE A 110 -5.73 4.04 21.36
CA ILE A 110 -5.46 4.34 19.95
C ILE A 110 -4.31 3.47 19.42
N PHE A 111 -3.21 3.33 20.16
CA PHE A 111 -2.10 2.45 19.75
C PHE A 111 -2.53 0.99 19.63
N PHE A 112 -3.32 0.50 20.57
CA PHE A 112 -3.89 -0.85 20.48
C PHE A 112 -4.75 -1.03 19.23
N TYR A 113 -5.64 -0.07 18.97
CA TYR A 113 -6.47 -0.06 17.76
C TYR A 113 -5.64 -0.11 16.47
N ILE A 114 -4.65 0.77 16.34
CA ILE A 114 -3.75 0.82 15.17
C ILE A 114 -3.00 -0.50 15.01
N THR A 115 -2.49 -1.07 16.10
CA THR A 115 -1.75 -2.34 16.07
C THR A 115 -2.63 -3.49 15.59
N VAL A 116 -3.82 -3.65 16.16
CA VAL A 116 -4.77 -4.69 15.73
C VAL A 116 -5.10 -4.55 14.25
N LEU A 117 -5.34 -3.33 13.80
CA LEU A 117 -5.70 -3.05 12.41
C LEU A 117 -4.55 -3.37 11.45
N THR A 118 -3.32 -3.03 11.83
CA THR A 118 -2.12 -3.36 11.06
C THR A 118 -1.94 -4.88 10.95
N LEU A 119 -2.11 -5.61 12.05
CA LEU A 119 -2.04 -7.09 12.04
C LEU A 119 -3.10 -7.71 11.14
N VAL A 120 -4.33 -7.22 11.19
CA VAL A 120 -5.41 -7.68 10.30
C VAL A 120 -5.05 -7.42 8.84
N MET A 121 -4.51 -6.25 8.51
CA MET A 121 -4.10 -5.93 7.14
C MET A 121 -2.92 -6.77 6.68
N MET A 122 -1.94 -7.08 7.55
CA MET A 122 -0.86 -8.02 7.23
C MET A 122 -1.41 -9.42 6.94
N PHE A 123 -2.32 -9.91 7.76
CA PHE A 123 -2.95 -11.21 7.54
C PHE A 123 -3.72 -11.29 6.20
N ILE A 124 -4.47 -10.23 5.86
CA ILE A 124 -5.14 -10.12 4.56
C ILE A 124 -4.12 -10.14 3.42
N THR A 125 -2.96 -9.51 3.61
CA THR A 125 -1.89 -9.49 2.61
C THR A 125 -1.31 -10.86 2.37
N GLU A 126 -1.07 -11.64 3.43
CA GLU A 126 -0.58 -13.02 3.31
C GLU A 126 -1.57 -13.90 2.54
N ILE A 127 -2.86 -13.75 2.79
CA ILE A 127 -3.89 -14.45 2.01
C ILE A 127 -3.86 -14.03 0.53
N LEU A 128 -3.71 -12.73 0.26
CA LEU A 128 -3.60 -12.22 -1.11
C LEU A 128 -2.36 -12.74 -1.81
N TYR A 129 -1.22 -12.85 -1.11
CA TYR A 129 -0.01 -13.47 -1.65
C TYR A 129 -0.21 -14.93 -2.02
N ALA A 130 -0.79 -15.71 -1.12
CA ALA A 130 -1.09 -17.11 -1.38
C ALA A 130 -1.99 -17.32 -2.60
N TYR A 131 -2.84 -16.33 -2.91
CA TYR A 131 -3.71 -16.34 -4.08
C TYR A 131 -3.03 -15.84 -5.37
N LEU A 132 -2.13 -14.86 -5.26
CA LEU A 132 -1.45 -14.24 -6.41
C LEU A 132 -0.22 -15.02 -6.90
N ASP A 133 0.47 -15.70 -6.00
CA ASP A 133 1.66 -16.50 -6.33
C ASP A 133 1.42 -17.99 -6.13
N PRO A 134 1.07 -18.73 -7.20
CA PRO A 134 0.86 -20.17 -7.13
C PRO A 134 2.16 -20.96 -6.83
N ARG A 135 3.34 -20.33 -6.88
CA ARG A 135 4.63 -20.97 -6.60
C ARG A 135 4.84 -21.24 -5.11
N ILE A 136 4.29 -20.44 -4.24
CA ILE A 136 4.34 -20.65 -2.79
C ILE A 136 3.57 -21.93 -2.40
N ARG A 137 2.63 -22.37 -3.22
CA ARG A 137 1.80 -23.57 -2.99
C ARG A 137 2.55 -24.90 -3.20
N SER A 138 3.75 -24.90 -3.76
CA SER A 138 4.53 -26.11 -4.08
C SER A 138 5.59 -26.46 -3.05
N GLU A 139 5.75 -25.69 -1.99
CA GLU A 139 6.76 -25.95 -0.92
C GLU A 139 6.14 -26.46 0.40
N TRP A 140 4.84 -26.85 0.38
CA TRP A 140 4.16 -27.52 1.51
C TRP A 140 3.74 -28.93 1.16
#